data_36ace79a64231d515a68bbb9e52eca6c
#
_entry.id   36ace79a64231d515a68bbb9e52eca6c
#
_cell.length_a   1.000
_cell.length_b   1.000
_cell.length_c   1.000
_cell.angle_alpha   90.00
_cell.angle_beta   90.00
_cell.angle_gamma   90.00
#
_symmetry.space_group_name_H-M   'P 1'
#
loop_
_entity.id
_entity.type
_entity.pdbx_description
1 polymer ?
#
loop_
_entity_poly.entity_id
_entity_poly.type
_entity_poly.pdbx_seq_one_letter_code
_entity_poly.pdbx_strand_id
1 'polypeptide(L)'
;MTDNYPSRHAPKAEILPRLDPVVHSDWDENAPVTREQAAQFERDGYLVLDNLFSEQEIAFLQGETGRLLADPAALVPETVVSEPGSAEIRSIFEIHVQSRALARLAADERLADVARFLLGDEVYVHQSRLNYKPGFQGKEFYWHSDFETWHVEDGMPRMRALSMSVLLAENTPHNGPLMLIPGSHRVFLTCVGETPEDHYRQSLKKQEYGVPDEDSLAELAHRHGIVAPTGKPGTVVIFDCNVMHGSNGNITPFPRANAFLVYNAVSNRLVAPFGVDKPRPAFVAARGEPQALVPQSGPLMAEMAVEAGA
;
A
#
# COMPACT_ATOMS: atom_id res chain seq x y z
N MET A 1 -18.32 11.75 -14.34
CA MET A 1 -16.94 12.32 -14.23
C MET A 1 -16.18 11.88 -15.47
N THR A 2 -15.27 12.70 -16.02
CA THR A 2 -14.46 12.28 -17.17
C THR A 2 -13.40 11.30 -16.68
N ASP A 3 -13.26 10.17 -17.40
CA ASP A 3 -12.16 9.24 -17.17
C ASP A 3 -10.87 9.82 -17.74
N ASN A 4 -9.91 10.10 -16.87
CA ASN A 4 -8.61 10.66 -17.25
C ASN A 4 -7.55 9.58 -17.48
N TYR A 5 -7.82 8.35 -17.06
CA TYR A 5 -6.88 7.23 -17.07
C TYR A 5 -7.56 5.94 -17.58
N PRO A 6 -8.10 5.96 -18.80
CA PRO A 6 -8.79 4.80 -19.35
C PRO A 6 -7.83 3.59 -19.41
N SER A 7 -8.29 2.45 -18.89
CA SER A 7 -7.53 1.20 -18.87
C SER A 7 -8.45 0.03 -19.15
N ARG A 8 -7.92 -1.09 -19.62
CA ARG A 8 -8.63 -2.32 -19.93
C ARG A 8 -9.68 -2.19 -21.06
N HIS A 9 -9.55 -1.17 -21.93
CA HIS A 9 -10.47 -0.94 -23.06
C HIS A 9 -9.82 -1.22 -24.42
N ALA A 10 -8.50 -1.10 -24.51
CA ALA A 10 -7.75 -1.27 -25.75
C ALA A 10 -7.20 -2.70 -25.90
N PRO A 11 -7.00 -3.20 -27.13
CA PRO A 11 -6.42 -4.52 -27.39
C PRO A 11 -4.91 -4.58 -27.10
N LYS A 12 -4.27 -3.44 -26.85
CA LYS A 12 -2.85 -3.31 -26.47
C LYS A 12 -2.72 -2.32 -25.32
N ALA A 13 -1.74 -2.57 -24.47
CA ALA A 13 -1.35 -1.60 -23.46
C ALA A 13 -0.73 -0.35 -24.09
N GLU A 14 -0.94 0.79 -23.44
CA GLU A 14 -0.43 2.09 -23.84
C GLU A 14 0.22 2.78 -22.65
N ILE A 15 1.25 3.57 -22.92
CA ILE A 15 1.88 4.43 -21.91
C ILE A 15 1.31 5.83 -22.08
N LEU A 16 0.49 6.25 -21.13
CA LEU A 16 -0.15 7.57 -21.12
C LEU A 16 0.61 8.53 -20.18
N PRO A 17 0.57 9.85 -20.40
CA PRO A 17 1.14 10.80 -19.47
C PRO A 17 0.35 10.80 -18.15
N ARG A 18 1.05 10.92 -17.02
CA ARG A 18 0.43 11.28 -15.75
C ARG A 18 -0.09 12.71 -15.82
N LEU A 19 -1.33 12.95 -15.41
CA LEU A 19 -1.97 14.27 -15.42
C LEU A 19 -1.97 14.95 -14.04
N ASP A 20 -1.76 14.15 -12.98
CA ASP A 20 -1.77 14.62 -11.60
C ASP A 20 -0.33 14.96 -11.12
N PRO A 21 -0.15 15.94 -10.23
CA PRO A 21 1.10 16.11 -9.51
C PRO A 21 1.53 14.84 -8.78
N VAL A 22 2.81 14.70 -8.48
CA VAL A 22 3.35 13.65 -7.59
C VAL A 22 3.36 14.15 -6.16
N VAL A 23 3.97 15.31 -5.92
CA VAL A 23 3.89 16.04 -4.65
C VAL A 23 2.93 17.20 -4.83
N HIS A 24 1.91 17.28 -3.97
CA HIS A 24 0.82 18.24 -4.10
C HIS A 24 1.01 19.51 -3.25
N SER A 25 1.93 19.50 -2.27
CA SER A 25 2.25 20.66 -1.44
C SER A 25 3.57 21.30 -1.86
N ASP A 26 3.65 22.62 -1.71
CA ASP A 26 4.94 23.32 -1.75
C ASP A 26 5.72 23.00 -0.47
N TRP A 27 7.01 22.75 -0.63
CA TRP A 27 7.88 22.47 0.51
C TRP A 27 8.22 23.77 1.27
N ASP A 28 8.09 23.75 2.60
CA ASP A 28 8.58 24.78 3.50
C ASP A 28 9.37 24.16 4.68
N GLU A 29 9.86 24.99 5.60
CA GLU A 29 10.66 24.56 6.75
C GLU A 29 9.89 23.76 7.80
N ASN A 30 8.54 23.77 7.75
CA ASN A 30 7.65 23.00 8.64
C ASN A 30 7.21 21.68 8.02
N ALA A 31 7.64 21.39 6.77
CA ALA A 31 7.28 20.14 6.11
C ALA A 31 7.76 18.91 6.92
N PRO A 32 6.98 17.84 7.01
CA PRO A 32 7.32 16.64 7.78
C PRO A 32 8.43 15.80 7.12
N VAL A 33 8.89 16.20 5.96
CA VAL A 33 10.00 15.60 5.21
C VAL A 33 10.99 16.68 4.79
N THR A 34 12.26 16.30 4.59
CA THR A 34 13.25 17.25 4.08
C THR A 34 12.98 17.62 2.62
N ARG A 35 13.57 18.73 2.15
CA ARG A 35 13.46 19.14 0.74
C ARG A 35 14.00 18.07 -0.21
N GLU A 36 15.09 17.39 0.19
CA GLU A 36 15.70 16.31 -0.59
C GLU A 36 14.78 15.10 -0.66
N GLN A 37 14.08 14.75 0.44
CA GLN A 37 13.10 13.66 0.47
C GLN A 37 11.89 13.98 -0.41
N ALA A 38 11.36 15.19 -0.34
CA ALA A 38 10.27 15.61 -1.23
C ALA A 38 10.69 15.55 -2.71
N ALA A 39 11.89 16.05 -3.03
CA ALA A 39 12.45 16.00 -4.40
C ALA A 39 12.73 14.55 -4.84
N GLN A 40 13.15 13.66 -3.94
CA GLN A 40 13.31 12.23 -4.21
C GLN A 40 11.96 11.58 -4.53
N PHE A 41 10.93 11.84 -3.72
CA PHE A 41 9.58 11.29 -3.97
C PHE A 41 9.02 11.77 -5.30
N GLU A 42 9.19 13.05 -5.62
CA GLU A 42 8.80 13.63 -6.92
C GLU A 42 9.51 12.93 -8.09
N ARG A 43 10.81 12.64 -7.96
CA ARG A 43 11.63 12.06 -9.02
C ARG A 43 11.44 10.53 -9.15
N ASP A 44 11.49 9.81 -8.03
CA ASP A 44 11.59 8.36 -7.99
C ASP A 44 10.25 7.67 -7.65
N GLY A 45 9.30 8.40 -7.06
CA GLY A 45 7.99 7.90 -6.63
C GLY A 45 8.03 7.07 -5.35
N TYR A 46 9.15 7.09 -4.62
CA TYR A 46 9.25 6.41 -3.33
C TYR A 46 10.26 7.08 -2.39
N LEU A 47 10.09 6.81 -1.09
CA LEU A 47 11.02 7.18 -0.01
C LEU A 47 11.28 5.98 0.90
N VAL A 48 12.42 5.98 1.56
CA VAL A 48 12.72 5.08 2.68
C VAL A 48 13.06 5.93 3.89
N LEU A 49 12.32 5.74 4.97
CA LEU A 49 12.56 6.40 6.24
C LEU A 49 13.04 5.36 7.25
N ASP A 50 14.34 5.34 7.51
CA ASP A 50 14.94 4.39 8.44
C ASP A 50 14.69 4.79 9.89
N ASN A 51 14.48 3.78 10.75
CA ASN A 51 14.34 3.94 12.21
C ASN A 51 13.27 4.96 12.63
N LEU A 52 12.15 5.03 11.87
CA LEU A 52 11.05 5.96 12.18
C LEU A 52 10.34 5.58 13.50
N PHE A 53 10.31 4.30 13.81
CA PHE A 53 9.75 3.74 15.04
C PHE A 53 10.84 3.11 15.89
N SER A 54 10.76 3.29 17.21
CA SER A 54 11.68 2.71 18.19
C SER A 54 11.52 1.19 18.29
N GLU A 55 12.56 0.52 18.81
CA GLU A 55 12.50 -0.93 19.06
C GLU A 55 11.34 -1.34 19.97
N GLN A 56 10.98 -0.50 20.97
CA GLN A 56 9.87 -0.75 21.87
C GLN A 56 8.52 -0.67 21.15
N GLU A 57 8.32 0.34 20.27
CA GLU A 57 7.12 0.48 19.47
C GLU A 57 6.98 -0.68 18.49
N ILE A 58 8.09 -1.10 17.88
CA ILE A 58 8.09 -2.25 16.98
C ILE A 58 7.80 -3.55 17.72
N ALA A 59 8.39 -3.79 18.89
CA ALA A 59 8.09 -4.97 19.71
C ALA A 59 6.58 -5.03 20.08
N PHE A 60 6.00 -3.87 20.40
CA PHE A 60 4.56 -3.75 20.66
C PHE A 60 3.72 -4.14 19.43
N LEU A 61 4.03 -3.60 18.25
CA LEU A 61 3.35 -3.91 16.99
C LEU A 61 3.54 -5.37 16.57
N GLN A 62 4.72 -5.95 16.81
CA GLN A 62 5.00 -7.36 16.57
C GLN A 62 4.15 -8.26 17.49
N GLY A 63 4.00 -7.90 18.76
CA GLY A 63 3.11 -8.60 19.69
C GLY A 63 1.67 -8.61 19.20
N GLU A 64 1.16 -7.46 18.78
CA GLU A 64 -0.19 -7.36 18.22
C GLU A 64 -0.35 -8.13 16.90
N THR A 65 0.63 -8.04 16.02
CA THR A 65 0.64 -8.83 14.77
C THR A 65 0.64 -10.33 15.05
N GLY A 66 1.45 -10.76 16.03
CA GLY A 66 1.47 -12.16 16.49
C GLY A 66 0.12 -12.61 17.00
N ARG A 67 -0.60 -11.77 17.74
CA ARG A 67 -1.96 -12.05 18.21
C ARG A 67 -2.95 -12.25 17.05
N LEU A 68 -2.93 -11.35 16.06
CA LEU A 68 -3.81 -11.46 14.88
C LEU A 68 -3.54 -12.72 14.06
N LEU A 69 -2.27 -13.11 13.90
CA LEU A 69 -1.87 -14.30 13.16
C LEU A 69 -2.19 -15.60 13.94
N ALA A 70 -2.16 -15.57 15.27
CA ALA A 70 -2.40 -16.73 16.11
C ALA A 70 -3.89 -17.12 16.21
N ASP A 71 -4.80 -16.14 16.11
CA ASP A 71 -6.24 -16.36 16.19
C ASP A 71 -7.01 -15.69 15.04
N PRO A 72 -6.84 -16.19 13.81
CA PRO A 72 -7.57 -15.67 12.66
C PRO A 72 -9.09 -15.91 12.74
N ALA A 73 -9.54 -16.84 13.60
CA ALA A 73 -10.97 -17.09 13.78
C ALA A 73 -11.70 -15.98 14.54
N ALA A 74 -10.97 -15.15 15.30
CA ALA A 74 -11.50 -13.95 15.95
C ALA A 74 -11.62 -12.75 15.01
N LEU A 75 -11.10 -12.84 13.78
CA LEU A 75 -11.15 -11.79 12.76
C LEU A 75 -12.39 -11.94 11.88
N VAL A 76 -12.71 -10.84 11.16
CA VAL A 76 -13.73 -10.88 10.12
C VAL A 76 -13.25 -11.83 8.99
N PRO A 77 -13.94 -12.94 8.71
CA PRO A 77 -13.39 -14.02 7.86
C PRO A 77 -13.02 -13.56 6.45
N GLU A 78 -13.79 -12.65 5.86
CA GLU A 78 -13.56 -12.12 4.51
C GLU A 78 -12.29 -11.27 4.38
N THR A 79 -11.78 -10.77 5.50
CA THR A 79 -10.56 -9.95 5.53
C THR A 79 -9.28 -10.79 5.59
N VAL A 80 -9.40 -12.10 5.84
CA VAL A 80 -8.26 -13.02 5.96
C VAL A 80 -8.03 -13.76 4.64
N VAL A 81 -6.86 -13.54 4.05
CA VAL A 81 -6.46 -14.16 2.78
C VAL A 81 -5.30 -15.12 3.02
N SER A 82 -5.46 -16.37 2.61
CA SER A 82 -4.42 -17.39 2.71
C SER A 82 -3.57 -17.47 1.43
N GLU A 83 -2.35 -17.98 1.58
CA GLU A 83 -1.46 -18.28 0.45
C GLU A 83 -2.10 -19.32 -0.49
N PRO A 84 -1.89 -19.21 -1.82
CA PRO A 84 -2.40 -20.18 -2.78
C PRO A 84 -1.97 -21.61 -2.45
N GLY A 85 -2.95 -22.51 -2.23
CA GLY A 85 -2.69 -23.93 -1.95
C GLY A 85 -2.17 -24.22 -0.53
N SER A 86 -2.28 -23.26 0.39
CA SER A 86 -1.83 -23.40 1.79
C SER A 86 -2.86 -22.81 2.74
N ALA A 87 -2.81 -23.21 4.02
CA ALA A 87 -3.56 -22.57 5.09
C ALA A 87 -2.82 -21.36 5.71
N GLU A 88 -1.58 -21.11 5.30
CA GLU A 88 -0.78 -20.00 5.80
C GLU A 88 -1.40 -18.65 5.41
N ILE A 89 -1.44 -17.73 6.36
CA ILE A 89 -1.96 -16.39 6.11
C ILE A 89 -1.00 -15.63 5.20
N ARG A 90 -1.57 -15.01 4.15
CA ARG A 90 -0.88 -14.10 3.24
C ARG A 90 -1.15 -12.64 3.60
N SER A 91 -2.41 -12.33 3.92
CA SER A 91 -2.81 -10.97 4.27
C SER A 91 -4.00 -10.97 5.22
N ILE A 92 -4.02 -9.99 6.12
CA ILE A 92 -5.19 -9.62 6.92
C ILE A 92 -5.52 -8.17 6.55
N PHE A 93 -6.72 -7.93 6.02
CA PHE A 93 -7.18 -6.59 5.65
C PHE A 93 -7.89 -5.88 6.81
N GLU A 94 -8.13 -4.56 6.67
CA GLU A 94 -8.77 -3.70 7.68
C GLU A 94 -8.09 -3.75 9.04
N ILE A 95 -6.77 -3.90 9.07
CA ILE A 95 -6.03 -4.01 10.34
C ILE A 95 -6.23 -2.79 11.25
N HIS A 96 -6.47 -1.61 10.69
CA HIS A 96 -6.78 -0.39 11.44
C HIS A 96 -8.19 -0.40 12.06
N VAL A 97 -9.10 -1.27 11.57
CA VAL A 97 -10.44 -1.45 12.15
C VAL A 97 -10.41 -2.57 13.20
N GLN A 98 -9.64 -3.62 12.94
CA GLN A 98 -9.59 -4.82 13.76
C GLN A 98 -8.62 -4.75 14.94
N SER A 99 -7.75 -3.71 14.99
CA SER A 99 -6.76 -3.54 16.04
C SER A 99 -6.58 -2.07 16.40
N ARG A 100 -6.79 -1.73 17.67
CA ARG A 100 -6.53 -0.38 18.20
C ARG A 100 -5.08 0.05 18.03
N ALA A 101 -4.12 -0.87 18.25
CA ALA A 101 -2.70 -0.59 18.06
C ALA A 101 -2.38 -0.22 16.61
N LEU A 102 -2.97 -0.91 15.65
CA LEU A 102 -2.78 -0.64 14.22
C LEU A 102 -3.63 0.56 13.75
N ALA A 103 -4.76 0.87 14.40
CA ALA A 103 -5.47 2.13 14.23
C ALA A 103 -4.60 3.32 14.68
N ARG A 104 -3.97 3.20 15.87
CA ARG A 104 -3.03 4.21 16.37
C ARG A 104 -1.82 4.40 15.45
N LEU A 105 -1.27 3.30 14.91
CA LEU A 105 -0.21 3.35 13.90
C LEU A 105 -0.67 4.11 12.65
N ALA A 106 -1.87 3.82 12.14
CA ALA A 106 -2.40 4.50 10.97
C ALA A 106 -2.63 6.01 11.20
N ALA A 107 -2.92 6.41 12.44
CA ALA A 107 -3.10 7.81 12.83
C ALA A 107 -1.81 8.48 13.34
N ASP A 108 -0.69 7.76 13.39
CA ASP A 108 0.58 8.33 13.89
C ASP A 108 1.02 9.53 13.05
N GLU A 109 1.32 10.66 13.69
CA GLU A 109 1.71 11.91 13.02
C GLU A 109 2.90 11.72 12.07
N ARG A 110 3.86 10.83 12.42
CA ARG A 110 5.02 10.52 11.57
C ARG A 110 4.64 9.92 10.22
N LEU A 111 3.45 9.31 10.10
CA LEU A 111 2.90 8.77 8.85
C LEU A 111 1.84 9.72 8.27
N ALA A 112 0.87 10.11 9.08
CA ALA A 112 -0.29 10.87 8.62
C ALA A 112 0.10 12.27 8.09
N ASP A 113 1.02 12.98 8.76
CA ASP A 113 1.45 14.30 8.29
C ASP A 113 2.30 14.22 7.03
N VAL A 114 3.12 13.17 6.88
CA VAL A 114 3.84 12.91 5.62
C VAL A 114 2.85 12.65 4.47
N ALA A 115 1.80 11.86 4.72
CA ALA A 115 0.77 11.62 3.73
C ALA A 115 0.02 12.92 3.36
N ARG A 116 -0.37 13.72 4.35
CA ARG A 116 -1.03 15.02 4.15
C ARG A 116 -0.17 15.97 3.33
N PHE A 117 1.12 16.05 3.62
CA PHE A 117 2.05 16.88 2.87
C PHE A 117 2.18 16.41 1.42
N LEU A 118 2.48 15.12 1.19
CA LEU A 118 2.68 14.61 -0.16
C LEU A 118 1.40 14.71 -1.01
N LEU A 119 0.23 14.50 -0.41
CA LEU A 119 -1.07 14.56 -1.09
C LEU A 119 -1.72 15.96 -1.08
N GLY A 120 -1.18 16.92 -0.31
CA GLY A 120 -1.68 18.30 -0.23
C GLY A 120 -3.14 18.42 0.19
N ASP A 121 -3.59 17.54 1.11
CA ASP A 121 -4.99 17.45 1.53
C ASP A 121 -5.10 16.76 2.89
N GLU A 122 -6.25 16.84 3.52
CA GLU A 122 -6.62 15.89 4.55
C GLU A 122 -6.68 14.48 3.96
N VAL A 123 -6.32 13.47 4.76
CA VAL A 123 -6.24 12.09 4.29
C VAL A 123 -7.13 11.16 5.10
N TYR A 124 -7.50 10.05 4.50
CA TYR A 124 -8.17 8.93 5.17
C TYR A 124 -7.49 7.61 4.80
N VAL A 125 -7.69 6.58 5.59
CA VAL A 125 -7.19 5.24 5.30
C VAL A 125 -8.10 4.60 4.25
N HIS A 126 -7.60 4.51 3.02
CA HIS A 126 -8.29 3.85 1.90
C HIS A 126 -8.27 2.33 2.03
N GLN A 127 -7.13 1.79 2.42
CA GLN A 127 -6.91 0.36 2.64
C GLN A 127 -5.85 0.19 3.74
N SER A 128 -5.99 -0.83 4.56
CA SER A 128 -4.89 -1.28 5.43
C SER A 128 -4.80 -2.79 5.44
N ARG A 129 -3.58 -3.31 5.47
CA ARG A 129 -3.36 -4.75 5.52
C ARG A 129 -2.07 -5.12 6.23
N LEU A 130 -2.10 -6.20 6.98
CA LEU A 130 -0.90 -6.94 7.32
C LEU A 130 -0.53 -7.78 6.08
N ASN A 131 0.63 -7.52 5.52
CA ASN A 131 1.18 -8.34 4.44
C ASN A 131 2.21 -9.27 5.07
N TYR A 132 1.87 -10.55 5.13
CA TYR A 132 2.70 -11.58 5.72
C TYR A 132 3.19 -12.54 4.65
N LYS A 133 4.48 -12.81 4.65
CA LYS A 133 5.11 -13.73 3.73
C LYS A 133 5.82 -14.80 4.55
N PRO A 134 5.17 -15.95 4.79
CA PRO A 134 5.73 -17.01 5.62
C PRO A 134 7.05 -17.53 5.04
N GLY A 135 7.93 -18.00 5.90
CA GLY A 135 9.15 -18.66 5.48
C GLY A 135 8.85 -19.89 4.64
N PHE A 136 9.64 -20.12 3.59
CA PHE A 136 9.55 -21.22 2.61
C PHE A 136 8.27 -21.26 1.76
N GLN A 137 7.18 -20.60 2.16
CA GLN A 137 5.87 -20.73 1.52
C GLN A 137 5.33 -19.43 0.91
N GLY A 138 5.85 -18.27 1.30
CA GLY A 138 5.40 -16.98 0.80
C GLY A 138 5.54 -16.87 -0.71
N LYS A 139 4.43 -16.64 -1.44
CA LYS A 139 4.41 -16.52 -2.89
C LYS A 139 4.68 -15.09 -3.34
N GLU A 140 4.99 -14.93 -4.61
CA GLU A 140 5.20 -13.65 -5.25
C GLU A 140 3.93 -12.78 -5.28
N PHE A 141 4.14 -11.47 -5.43
CA PHE A 141 3.17 -10.52 -5.93
C PHE A 141 3.69 -10.00 -7.26
N TYR A 142 2.94 -10.23 -8.33
CA TYR A 142 3.36 -9.83 -9.65
C TYR A 142 3.36 -8.30 -9.80
N TRP A 143 4.10 -7.81 -10.80
CA TRP A 143 4.22 -6.39 -11.08
C TRP A 143 2.87 -5.75 -11.40
N HIS A 144 2.56 -4.64 -10.73
CA HIS A 144 1.34 -3.87 -10.92
C HIS A 144 1.52 -2.43 -10.42
N SER A 145 0.59 -1.57 -10.81
CA SER A 145 0.33 -0.29 -10.18
C SER A 145 -0.94 -0.43 -9.35
N ASP A 146 -0.90 0.00 -8.11
CA ASP A 146 -2.09 0.01 -7.25
C ASP A 146 -3.19 0.90 -7.85
N PHE A 147 -2.81 2.06 -8.40
CA PHE A 147 -3.76 3.03 -8.95
C PHE A 147 -4.59 2.46 -10.10
N GLU A 148 -4.00 1.68 -10.99
CA GLU A 148 -4.73 1.08 -12.11
C GLU A 148 -5.94 0.28 -11.61
N THR A 149 -5.74 -0.58 -10.63
CA THR A 149 -6.80 -1.37 -10.02
C THR A 149 -7.78 -0.51 -9.23
N TRP A 150 -7.30 0.45 -8.43
CA TRP A 150 -8.18 1.34 -7.66
C TRP A 150 -9.03 2.24 -8.55
N HIS A 151 -8.50 2.68 -9.68
CA HIS A 151 -9.23 3.47 -10.66
C HIS A 151 -10.32 2.63 -11.35
N VAL A 152 -9.92 1.53 -11.96
CA VAL A 152 -10.80 0.67 -12.77
C VAL A 152 -11.87 -0.01 -11.92
N GLU A 153 -11.50 -0.58 -10.75
CA GLU A 153 -12.37 -1.44 -9.96
C GLU A 153 -12.99 -0.75 -8.74
N ASP A 154 -12.39 0.33 -8.23
CA ASP A 154 -12.89 1.01 -7.03
C ASP A 154 -13.43 2.41 -7.30
N GLY A 155 -13.07 3.01 -8.43
CA GLY A 155 -13.49 4.36 -8.78
C GLY A 155 -12.64 5.47 -8.15
N MET A 156 -11.33 5.24 -7.93
CA MET A 156 -10.41 6.29 -7.51
C MET A 156 -10.15 7.25 -8.69
N PRO A 157 -10.57 8.53 -8.60
CA PRO A 157 -10.60 9.37 -9.81
C PRO A 157 -9.22 9.95 -10.20
N ARG A 158 -8.30 10.13 -9.25
CA ARG A 158 -7.02 10.81 -9.46
C ARG A 158 -5.87 10.05 -8.80
N MET A 159 -4.65 10.23 -9.30
CA MET A 159 -3.42 9.75 -8.67
C MET A 159 -3.06 10.61 -7.45
N ARG A 160 -3.89 10.57 -6.41
CA ARG A 160 -3.73 11.35 -5.18
C ARG A 160 -3.86 10.46 -3.95
N ALA A 161 -3.11 9.34 -3.98
CA ALA A 161 -2.99 8.36 -2.92
C ALA A 161 -1.55 7.86 -2.83
N LEU A 162 -1.18 7.29 -1.70
CA LEU A 162 0.13 6.66 -1.50
C LEU A 162 0.03 5.48 -0.55
N SER A 163 0.98 4.56 -0.65
CA SER A 163 1.12 3.40 0.22
C SER A 163 2.32 3.60 1.14
N MET A 164 2.16 3.25 2.42
CA MET A 164 3.24 3.17 3.39
C MET A 164 3.38 1.73 3.90
N SER A 165 4.56 1.15 3.76
CA SER A 165 4.90 -0.16 4.27
C SER A 165 5.78 -0.02 5.50
N VAL A 166 5.21 -0.22 6.69
CA VAL A 166 5.96 -0.26 7.95
C VAL A 166 6.51 -1.68 8.14
N LEU A 167 7.83 -1.80 8.19
CA LEU A 167 8.50 -3.09 8.34
C LEU A 167 8.40 -3.56 9.79
N LEU A 168 7.70 -4.66 10.03
CA LEU A 168 7.56 -5.31 11.34
C LEU A 168 8.54 -6.47 11.52
N ALA A 169 9.13 -6.95 10.43
CA ALA A 169 10.25 -7.90 10.42
C ALA A 169 11.36 -7.33 9.53
N GLU A 170 12.57 -7.83 9.68
CA GLU A 170 13.67 -7.43 8.81
C GLU A 170 13.35 -7.83 7.36
N ASN A 171 13.37 -6.85 6.45
CA ASN A 171 13.27 -7.09 5.03
C ASN A 171 14.68 -7.16 4.44
N THR A 172 15.04 -8.34 3.95
CA THR A 172 16.35 -8.61 3.34
C THR A 172 16.20 -8.79 1.82
N PRO A 173 17.29 -8.79 1.04
CA PRO A 173 17.22 -9.09 -0.39
C PRO A 173 16.66 -10.48 -0.70
N HIS A 174 16.55 -11.37 0.29
CA HIS A 174 16.28 -12.79 0.09
C HIS A 174 14.89 -13.24 0.54
N ASN A 175 14.22 -12.52 1.46
CA ASN A 175 12.91 -12.92 1.99
C ASN A 175 11.72 -12.30 1.27
N GLY A 176 11.90 -11.95 -0.01
CA GLY A 176 10.86 -11.40 -0.87
C GLY A 176 10.49 -9.95 -0.57
N PRO A 177 11.45 -9.02 -0.52
CA PRO A 177 11.18 -7.61 -0.27
C PRO A 177 10.32 -7.01 -1.38
N LEU A 178 9.74 -5.83 -1.10
CA LEU A 178 9.11 -5.00 -2.11
C LEU A 178 10.14 -4.62 -3.18
N MET A 179 9.78 -4.74 -4.45
CA MET A 179 10.54 -4.24 -5.59
C MET A 179 9.78 -3.10 -6.25
N LEU A 180 10.49 -2.06 -6.67
CA LEU A 180 9.93 -0.86 -7.29
C LEU A 180 10.71 -0.55 -8.57
N ILE A 181 10.03 0.04 -9.56
CA ILE A 181 10.68 0.66 -10.72
C ILE A 181 10.65 2.18 -10.48
N PRO A 182 11.77 2.82 -10.06
CA PRO A 182 11.82 4.26 -9.80
C PRO A 182 11.40 5.06 -11.03
N GLY A 183 10.63 6.13 -10.84
CA GLY A 183 10.19 6.99 -11.95
C GLY A 183 9.04 6.43 -12.80
N SER A 184 8.64 5.16 -12.64
CA SER A 184 7.51 4.56 -13.37
C SER A 184 6.18 5.26 -13.09
N HIS A 185 6.02 5.86 -11.91
CA HIS A 185 4.84 6.61 -11.50
C HIS A 185 4.55 7.86 -12.35
N ARG A 186 5.52 8.32 -13.14
CA ARG A 186 5.40 9.52 -13.99
C ARG A 186 4.61 9.28 -15.27
N VAL A 187 4.31 8.03 -15.56
CA VAL A 187 3.45 7.61 -16.67
C VAL A 187 2.39 6.66 -16.16
N PHE A 188 1.25 6.62 -16.83
CA PHE A 188 0.22 5.63 -16.57
C PHE A 188 0.29 4.52 -17.61
N LEU A 189 0.57 3.32 -17.15
CA LEU A 189 0.59 2.13 -18.00
C LEU A 189 -0.78 1.47 -17.95
N THR A 190 -1.47 1.47 -19.09
CA THR A 190 -2.78 0.84 -19.21
C THR A 190 -2.62 -0.69 -19.24
N CYS A 191 -3.61 -1.39 -18.75
CA CYS A 191 -3.67 -2.84 -18.81
C CYS A 191 -4.65 -3.31 -19.89
N VAL A 192 -4.57 -4.57 -20.26
CA VAL A 192 -5.40 -5.21 -21.28
C VAL A 192 -6.34 -6.22 -20.62
N GLY A 193 -7.48 -6.45 -21.24
CA GLY A 193 -8.47 -7.46 -20.82
C GLY A 193 -9.58 -6.88 -19.97
N GLU A 194 -10.65 -7.65 -19.83
CA GLU A 194 -11.82 -7.29 -19.03
C GLU A 194 -11.72 -7.93 -17.65
N THR A 195 -12.17 -7.23 -16.62
CA THR A 195 -12.20 -7.75 -15.24
C THR A 195 -13.40 -8.67 -15.06
N PRO A 196 -13.21 -9.97 -14.76
CA PRO A 196 -14.34 -10.86 -14.43
C PRO A 196 -15.06 -10.45 -13.15
N GLU A 197 -16.33 -10.78 -13.05
CA GLU A 197 -17.11 -10.55 -11.83
C GLU A 197 -16.45 -11.23 -10.61
N ASP A 198 -16.49 -10.56 -9.47
CA ASP A 198 -15.88 -11.00 -8.20
C ASP A 198 -14.39 -11.40 -8.30
N HIS A 199 -13.69 -10.89 -9.32
CA HIS A 199 -12.28 -11.20 -9.57
C HIS A 199 -11.36 -10.92 -8.36
N TYR A 200 -11.71 -9.96 -7.49
CA TYR A 200 -10.92 -9.63 -6.30
C TYR A 200 -10.58 -10.86 -5.44
N ARG A 201 -11.44 -11.87 -5.39
CA ARG A 201 -11.20 -13.11 -4.63
C ARG A 201 -9.99 -13.91 -5.12
N GLN A 202 -9.67 -13.76 -6.40
CA GLN A 202 -8.50 -14.38 -7.03
C GLN A 202 -7.31 -13.43 -7.01
N SER A 203 -7.51 -12.15 -7.35
CA SER A 203 -6.43 -11.16 -7.41
C SER A 203 -5.73 -10.92 -6.07
N LEU A 204 -6.44 -11.05 -4.95
CA LEU A 204 -5.83 -10.99 -3.61
C LEU A 204 -4.88 -12.17 -3.32
N LYS A 205 -5.05 -13.29 -4.02
CA LYS A 205 -4.16 -14.46 -3.94
C LYS A 205 -3.09 -14.44 -5.02
N LYS A 206 -3.47 -14.13 -6.26
CA LYS A 206 -2.60 -14.03 -7.43
C LYS A 206 -3.19 -13.02 -8.39
N GLN A 207 -2.48 -11.94 -8.65
CA GLN A 207 -2.94 -10.91 -9.58
C GLN A 207 -2.74 -11.38 -11.02
N GLU A 208 -3.83 -11.48 -11.78
CA GLU A 208 -3.85 -11.94 -13.17
C GLU A 208 -4.42 -10.87 -14.12
N TYR A 209 -5.16 -9.89 -13.58
CA TYR A 209 -5.72 -8.74 -14.30
C TYR A 209 -5.20 -7.44 -13.66
N GLY A 210 -5.20 -6.37 -14.42
CA GLY A 210 -4.59 -5.13 -13.97
C GLY A 210 -3.06 -5.25 -13.82
N VAL A 211 -2.46 -6.16 -14.61
CA VAL A 211 -1.03 -6.34 -14.70
C VAL A 211 -0.52 -5.80 -16.03
N PRO A 212 0.66 -5.17 -16.06
CA PRO A 212 1.26 -4.67 -17.29
C PRO A 212 1.65 -5.83 -18.20
N ASP A 213 1.68 -5.58 -19.50
CA ASP A 213 2.30 -6.49 -20.44
C ASP A 213 3.84 -6.52 -20.27
N GLU A 214 4.46 -7.63 -20.67
CA GLU A 214 5.89 -7.87 -20.45
C GLU A 214 6.77 -6.86 -21.19
N ASP A 215 6.39 -6.44 -22.39
CA ASP A 215 7.19 -5.50 -23.20
C ASP A 215 7.22 -4.11 -22.56
N SER A 216 6.07 -3.60 -22.15
CA SER A 216 5.97 -2.31 -21.46
C SER A 216 6.68 -2.32 -20.10
N LEU A 217 6.56 -3.41 -19.36
CA LEU A 217 7.27 -3.59 -18.09
C LEU A 217 8.78 -3.63 -18.32
N ALA A 218 9.24 -4.39 -19.33
CA ALA A 218 10.65 -4.47 -19.70
C ALA A 218 11.21 -3.10 -20.11
N GLU A 219 10.45 -2.32 -20.89
CA GLU A 219 10.86 -0.96 -21.27
C GLU A 219 11.07 -0.07 -20.04
N LEU A 220 10.12 -0.05 -19.10
CA LEU A 220 10.26 0.72 -17.86
C LEU A 220 11.44 0.25 -17.02
N ALA A 221 11.61 -1.06 -16.86
CA ALA A 221 12.70 -1.65 -16.08
C ALA A 221 14.08 -1.38 -16.70
N HIS A 222 14.21 -1.44 -18.04
CA HIS A 222 15.45 -1.09 -18.72
C HIS A 222 15.82 0.39 -18.60
N ARG A 223 14.80 1.27 -18.63
CA ARG A 223 14.99 2.72 -18.54
C ARG A 223 15.36 3.18 -17.14
N HIS A 224 14.75 2.60 -16.11
CA HIS A 224 14.79 3.11 -14.74
C HIS A 224 15.48 2.18 -13.74
N GLY A 225 15.73 0.93 -14.11
CA GLY A 225 16.22 -0.10 -13.20
C GLY A 225 15.13 -0.62 -12.26
N ILE A 226 15.51 -1.57 -11.43
CA ILE A 226 14.67 -2.13 -10.36
C ILE A 226 15.41 -1.95 -9.05
N VAL A 227 14.72 -1.46 -8.03
CA VAL A 227 15.24 -1.35 -6.67
C VAL A 227 14.41 -2.22 -5.73
N ALA A 228 15.04 -2.71 -4.68
CA ALA A 228 14.38 -3.46 -3.62
C ALA A 228 14.74 -2.83 -2.27
N PRO A 229 13.93 -1.90 -1.75
CA PRO A 229 14.15 -1.33 -0.44
C PRO A 229 14.14 -2.43 0.64
N THR A 230 15.22 -2.51 1.39
CA THR A 230 15.38 -3.41 2.53
C THR A 230 15.58 -2.59 3.79
N GLY A 231 15.44 -3.21 4.96
CA GLY A 231 15.62 -2.48 6.21
C GLY A 231 15.31 -3.32 7.44
N LYS A 232 15.67 -2.77 8.59
CA LYS A 232 15.33 -3.33 9.89
C LYS A 232 13.85 -3.03 10.23
N PRO A 233 13.27 -3.76 11.20
CA PRO A 233 11.98 -3.37 11.77
C PRO A 233 11.99 -1.90 12.21
N GLY A 234 10.91 -1.17 11.89
CA GLY A 234 10.80 0.28 12.13
C GLY A 234 11.17 1.16 10.94
N THR A 235 11.75 0.59 9.88
CA THR A 235 11.87 1.27 8.58
C THR A 235 10.50 1.39 7.92
N VAL A 236 10.24 2.51 7.25
CA VAL A 236 9.02 2.75 6.48
C VAL A 236 9.37 3.00 5.02
N VAL A 237 8.78 2.24 4.12
CA VAL A 237 8.85 2.48 2.67
C VAL A 237 7.56 3.14 2.23
N ILE A 238 7.66 4.36 1.72
CA ILE A 238 6.54 5.15 1.20
C ILE A 238 6.62 5.14 -0.31
N PHE A 239 5.52 4.89 -1.01
CA PHE A 239 5.50 4.91 -2.47
C PHE A 239 4.17 5.42 -3.03
N ASP A 240 4.29 6.10 -4.17
CA ASP A 240 3.15 6.66 -4.92
C ASP A 240 2.23 5.55 -5.42
N CYS A 241 0.93 5.81 -5.45
CA CYS A 241 -0.09 4.84 -5.88
C CYS A 241 0.14 4.27 -7.28
N ASN A 242 0.85 5.00 -8.13
CA ASN A 242 1.10 4.61 -9.53
C ASN A 242 2.52 4.06 -9.78
N VAL A 243 3.36 3.92 -8.75
CA VAL A 243 4.66 3.25 -8.91
C VAL A 243 4.44 1.79 -9.27
N MET A 244 5.10 1.34 -10.33
CA MET A 244 5.14 -0.06 -10.69
C MET A 244 5.93 -0.84 -9.65
N HIS A 245 5.29 -1.83 -9.02
CA HIS A 245 5.89 -2.59 -7.93
C HIS A 245 5.47 -4.07 -7.94
N GLY A 246 6.24 -4.86 -7.23
CA GLY A 246 6.01 -6.28 -7.06
C GLY A 246 6.86 -6.86 -5.93
N SER A 247 6.85 -8.16 -5.74
CA SER A 247 7.78 -8.82 -4.83
C SER A 247 7.97 -10.30 -5.16
N ASN A 248 9.19 -10.80 -5.01
CA ASN A 248 9.49 -12.22 -5.17
C ASN A 248 8.85 -13.08 -4.07
N GLY A 249 8.78 -14.40 -4.30
CA GLY A 249 8.47 -15.38 -3.26
C GLY A 249 9.54 -15.42 -2.17
N ASN A 250 9.20 -16.05 -1.05
CA ASN A 250 10.12 -16.26 0.07
C ASN A 250 10.46 -17.75 0.21
N ILE A 251 11.66 -18.13 -0.18
CA ILE A 251 12.20 -19.48 -0.04
C ILE A 251 13.18 -19.60 1.15
N THR A 252 13.30 -18.56 1.97
CA THR A 252 14.12 -18.56 3.18
C THR A 252 13.31 -18.98 4.42
N PRO A 253 13.95 -19.38 5.53
CA PRO A 253 13.23 -19.64 6.78
C PRO A 253 12.72 -18.38 7.48
N PHE A 254 13.11 -17.18 7.02
CA PHE A 254 12.84 -15.91 7.69
C PHE A 254 11.56 -15.27 7.12
N PRO A 255 10.46 -15.19 7.89
CA PRO A 255 9.24 -14.56 7.42
C PRO A 255 9.44 -13.06 7.21
N ARG A 256 8.60 -12.47 6.35
CA ARG A 256 8.47 -11.03 6.18
C ARG A 256 7.08 -10.59 6.65
N ALA A 257 7.01 -9.60 7.53
CA ALA A 257 5.78 -9.02 8.04
C ALA A 257 5.83 -7.50 7.89
N ASN A 258 4.88 -6.95 7.15
CA ASN A 258 4.78 -5.50 6.94
C ASN A 258 3.33 -5.05 7.15
N ALA A 259 3.14 -3.95 7.91
CA ALA A 259 1.86 -3.25 7.95
C ALA A 259 1.80 -2.26 6.78
N PHE A 260 0.89 -2.49 5.84
CA PHE A 260 0.59 -1.59 4.73
C PHE A 260 -0.59 -0.69 5.11
N LEU A 261 -0.38 0.61 4.95
CA LEU A 261 -1.37 1.66 5.15
C LEU A 261 -1.44 2.47 3.86
N VAL A 262 -2.61 2.51 3.26
CA VAL A 262 -2.88 3.31 2.06
C VAL A 262 -3.65 4.55 2.47
N TYR A 263 -3.04 5.72 2.25
CA TYR A 263 -3.67 7.00 2.46
C TYR A 263 -4.18 7.55 1.14
N ASN A 264 -5.43 7.99 1.14
CA ASN A 264 -6.03 8.69 0.01
C ASN A 264 -6.47 10.09 0.46
N ALA A 265 -6.32 11.07 -0.42
CA ALA A 265 -6.82 12.42 -0.17
C ALA A 265 -8.34 12.43 -0.01
N VAL A 266 -8.87 13.20 0.95
CA VAL A 266 -10.32 13.31 1.17
C VAL A 266 -11.03 13.83 -0.08
N SER A 267 -10.45 14.80 -0.79
CA SER A 267 -10.99 15.30 -2.06
C SER A 267 -10.94 14.28 -3.21
N ASN A 268 -10.17 13.19 -3.05
CA ASN A 268 -10.04 12.10 -4.02
C ASN A 268 -10.91 10.88 -3.65
N ARG A 269 -12.02 11.12 -2.94
CA ARG A 269 -12.94 10.04 -2.56
C ARG A 269 -13.40 9.22 -3.75
N LEU A 270 -13.66 7.94 -3.50
CA LEU A 270 -14.11 7.02 -4.53
C LEU A 270 -15.46 7.45 -5.12
N VAL A 271 -15.57 7.27 -6.42
CA VAL A 271 -16.82 7.42 -7.18
C VAL A 271 -17.26 6.05 -7.71
N ALA A 272 -18.18 6.02 -8.67
CA ALA A 272 -18.46 4.78 -9.39
C ALA A 272 -17.17 4.30 -10.11
N PRO A 273 -16.89 2.98 -10.13
CA PRO A 273 -15.78 2.41 -10.88
C PRO A 273 -15.75 2.84 -12.34
N PHE A 274 -14.57 2.93 -12.94
CA PHE A 274 -14.43 3.34 -14.34
C PHE A 274 -14.47 2.16 -15.33
N GLY A 275 -14.18 0.93 -14.87
CA GLY A 275 -14.08 -0.23 -15.75
C GLY A 275 -14.89 -1.46 -15.33
N VAL A 276 -15.68 -1.39 -14.24
CA VAL A 276 -16.55 -2.48 -13.81
C VAL A 276 -17.89 -1.93 -13.30
N ASP A 277 -18.93 -2.74 -13.37
CA ASP A 277 -20.27 -2.34 -12.89
C ASP A 277 -20.38 -2.36 -11.36
N LYS A 278 -19.67 -3.28 -10.71
CA LYS A 278 -19.71 -3.50 -9.26
C LYS A 278 -18.34 -3.27 -8.62
N PRO A 279 -18.22 -2.32 -7.68
CA PRO A 279 -16.96 -2.09 -6.99
C PRO A 279 -16.57 -3.27 -6.10
N ARG A 280 -15.27 -3.35 -5.79
CA ARG A 280 -14.75 -4.31 -4.82
C ARG A 280 -15.31 -4.04 -3.41
N PRO A 281 -15.29 -5.04 -2.50
CA PRO A 281 -15.77 -4.88 -1.13
C PRO A 281 -15.05 -3.78 -0.34
N ALA A 282 -15.74 -3.23 0.69
CA ALA A 282 -15.21 -2.14 1.50
C ALA A 282 -13.91 -2.49 2.24
N PHE A 283 -13.69 -3.76 2.58
CA PHE A 283 -12.48 -4.17 3.28
C PHE A 283 -11.19 -4.06 2.42
N VAL A 284 -11.30 -3.99 1.09
CA VAL A 284 -10.18 -3.72 0.18
C VAL A 284 -10.15 -2.29 -0.33
N ALA A 285 -11.25 -1.55 -0.21
CA ALA A 285 -11.36 -0.16 -0.67
C ALA A 285 -12.43 0.56 0.15
N ALA A 286 -12.04 1.41 1.09
CA ALA A 286 -12.97 2.12 1.97
C ALA A 286 -14.03 2.89 1.19
N ARG A 287 -15.30 2.69 1.54
CA ARG A 287 -16.48 3.25 0.86
C ARG A 287 -17.21 4.24 1.76
N GLY A 288 -18.02 5.10 1.15
CA GLY A 288 -18.81 6.11 1.85
C GLY A 288 -18.14 7.48 1.92
N GLU A 289 -18.62 8.32 2.81
CA GLU A 289 -18.00 9.63 3.06
C GLU A 289 -16.71 9.43 3.87
N PRO A 290 -15.56 9.84 3.32
CA PRO A 290 -14.29 9.66 4.00
C PRO A 290 -14.24 10.51 5.27
N GLN A 291 -13.81 9.88 6.36
CA GLN A 291 -13.53 10.60 7.59
C GLN A 291 -12.04 10.96 7.60
N ALA A 292 -11.76 12.26 7.63
CA ALA A 292 -10.39 12.73 7.71
C ALA A 292 -9.71 12.16 8.96
N LEU A 293 -8.53 11.61 8.77
CA LEU A 293 -7.72 11.08 9.85
C LEU A 293 -7.17 12.22 10.69
N VAL A 294 -7.33 12.11 12.00
CA VAL A 294 -6.73 13.06 12.95
C VAL A 294 -5.36 12.52 13.35
N PRO A 295 -4.26 13.20 12.98
CA PRO A 295 -2.93 12.78 13.39
C PRO A 295 -2.79 12.74 14.91
N GLN A 296 -2.12 11.71 15.41
CA GLN A 296 -1.90 11.49 16.84
C GLN A 296 -0.39 11.50 17.15
N SER A 297 -0.01 12.32 18.12
CA SER A 297 1.38 12.41 18.60
C SER A 297 1.66 11.46 19.77
N GLY A 298 2.94 11.33 20.11
CA GLY A 298 3.42 10.55 21.25
C GLY A 298 3.58 9.05 20.96
N PRO A 299 4.07 8.27 21.94
CA PRO A 299 4.37 6.86 21.77
C PRO A 299 3.14 6.02 21.41
N LEU A 300 3.29 5.05 20.52
CA LEU A 300 2.19 4.16 20.08
C LEU A 300 1.49 3.42 21.23
N MET A 301 2.19 3.21 22.34
CA MET A 301 1.70 2.47 23.51
C MET A 301 0.94 3.34 24.53
N ALA A 302 0.94 4.69 24.37
CA ALA A 302 0.46 5.61 25.42
C ALA A 302 -1.02 5.42 25.76
N GLU A 303 -1.87 5.12 24.80
CA GLU A 303 -3.32 4.97 25.03
C GLU A 303 -3.69 3.61 25.66
N MET A 304 -2.88 2.57 25.49
CA MET A 304 -3.15 1.24 26.03
C MET A 304 -2.82 1.13 27.53
N ALA A 305 -1.96 2.00 28.05
CA ALA A 305 -1.57 2.01 29.47
C ALA A 305 -2.68 2.56 30.38
N VAL A 306 -3.61 3.37 29.85
CA VAL A 306 -4.69 3.99 30.62
C VAL A 306 -5.80 2.99 30.95
N GLU A 307 -6.05 1.98 30.11
CA GLU A 307 -7.11 0.96 30.35
C GLU A 307 -6.63 -0.20 31.22
N ALA A 308 -5.32 -0.47 31.31
CA ALA A 308 -4.77 -1.53 32.17
C ALA A 308 -4.66 -1.12 33.65
N GLY A 309 -4.94 0.11 33.96
CA GLY A 309 -4.88 0.71 35.32
C GLY A 309 -6.24 1.20 35.87
N ALA A 310 -7.35 0.89 35.17
CA ALA A 310 -8.71 1.28 35.59
C ALA A 310 -9.53 0.10 36.14
#